data_8792468e5d8dd3199700ca61e12c0f45
#
_entry.id   8792468e5d8dd3199700ca61e12c0f45
#
_cell.length_a   1.000
_cell.length_b   1.000
_cell.length_c   1.000
_cell.angle_alpha   90.00
_cell.angle_beta   90.00
_cell.angle_gamma   90.00
#
_symmetry.space_group_name_H-M   'P 1'
#
loop_
_entity.id
_entity.type
_entity.pdbx_description
1 polymer ?
#
loop_
_entity_poly.entity_id
_entity_poly.type
_entity_poly.pdbx_seq_one_letter_code
_entity_poly.pdbx_strand_id
1 'polypeptide(L)'
;MSEFSRSALLLGDAALARLARAHVAVFGVGGVGAACCEALARGGVGRFTLFDNDAVSLSNINRQLVALHSTLGKGKAQVMKERILDIFPGAEVTVRPVFYTPENAADFPLNDYDYIADCIDTVSSKLCLIESAHRAGVPIISALGAGNKMDPTRFQAADISKTSVCPLARVLRTQLRKRGILHHPVVFSTEPPLPTRQVITEKGRHLPGSLSFVPPVAGMILAGEIIKALAIEK
;
A
#
# COMPACT_ATOMS: atom_id res chain seq x y z
N MET A 1 8.23 17.52 24.20
CA MET A 1 7.27 16.56 23.60
C MET A 1 7.87 16.08 22.29
N SER A 2 7.88 14.76 22.02
CA SER A 2 8.29 14.22 20.72
C SER A 2 7.15 14.37 19.70
N GLU A 3 7.46 14.20 18.41
CA GLU A 3 6.48 14.17 17.31
C GLU A 3 5.40 13.11 17.49
N PHE A 4 5.68 12.04 18.25
CA PHE A 4 4.75 10.92 18.51
C PHE A 4 4.08 10.97 19.88
N SER A 5 4.25 12.06 20.66
CA SER A 5 3.72 12.17 22.02
C SER A 5 2.20 11.96 22.11
N ARG A 6 1.43 12.36 21.09
CA ARG A 6 -0.03 12.12 21.06
C ARG A 6 -0.38 10.67 20.76
N SER A 7 0.42 9.99 19.95
CA SER A 7 0.28 8.55 19.68
C SER A 7 0.62 7.72 20.93
N ALA A 8 1.60 8.17 21.73
CA ALA A 8 1.97 7.54 23.00
C ALA A 8 0.79 7.48 23.99
N LEU A 9 -0.09 8.49 24.00
CA LEU A 9 -1.28 8.51 24.88
C LEU A 9 -2.28 7.39 24.56
N LEU A 10 -2.29 6.88 23.31
CA LEU A 10 -3.19 5.81 22.88
C LEU A 10 -2.53 4.44 22.86
N LEU A 11 -1.27 4.38 22.41
CA LEU A 11 -0.57 3.13 22.16
C LEU A 11 0.39 2.75 23.29
N GLY A 12 0.85 3.72 24.07
CA GLY A 12 1.91 3.57 25.05
C GLY A 12 3.33 3.58 24.44
N ASP A 13 4.33 3.84 25.26
CA ASP A 13 5.73 3.98 24.84
C ASP A 13 6.31 2.66 24.31
N ALA A 14 5.92 1.53 24.89
CA ALA A 14 6.37 0.22 24.43
C ALA A 14 5.94 -0.09 22.99
N ALA A 15 4.70 0.26 22.61
CA ALA A 15 4.21 0.11 21.25
C ALA A 15 4.95 1.05 20.27
N LEU A 16 5.21 2.29 20.66
CA LEU A 16 6.00 3.21 19.85
C LEU A 16 7.43 2.72 19.65
N ALA A 17 8.05 2.14 20.68
CA ALA A 17 9.37 1.54 20.54
C ALA A 17 9.39 0.33 19.59
N ARG A 18 8.30 -0.46 19.52
CA ARG A 18 8.14 -1.53 18.50
C ARG A 18 8.02 -0.95 17.11
N LEU A 19 7.15 0.04 16.92
CA LEU A 19 6.97 0.71 15.63
C LEU A 19 8.27 1.35 15.11
N ALA A 20 9.04 1.99 15.99
CA ALA A 20 10.32 2.60 15.63
C ALA A 20 11.37 1.58 15.16
N ARG A 21 11.28 0.33 15.56
CA ARG A 21 12.17 -0.75 15.09
C ARG A 21 11.61 -1.49 13.88
N ALA A 22 10.31 -1.40 13.63
CA ALA A 22 9.62 -2.17 12.60
C ALA A 22 10.07 -1.76 11.20
N HIS A 23 10.27 -2.77 10.35
CA HIS A 23 10.62 -2.62 8.94
C HIS A 23 9.43 -2.98 8.05
N VAL A 24 8.86 -1.98 7.39
CA VAL A 24 7.72 -2.17 6.48
C VAL A 24 8.16 -2.02 5.03
N ALA A 25 7.87 -3.04 4.21
CA ALA A 25 8.01 -2.95 2.77
C ALA A 25 6.69 -2.48 2.14
N VAL A 26 6.75 -1.44 1.29
CA VAL A 26 5.59 -0.93 0.55
C VAL A 26 5.81 -1.14 -0.94
N PHE A 27 4.96 -1.95 -1.54
CA PHE A 27 5.00 -2.26 -2.96
C PHE A 27 3.96 -1.43 -3.71
N GLY A 28 4.43 -0.47 -4.51
CA GLY A 28 3.63 0.54 -5.20
C GLY A 28 3.42 1.81 -4.37
N VAL A 29 3.91 2.95 -4.87
CA VAL A 29 3.85 4.28 -4.23
C VAL A 29 2.93 5.21 -5.04
N GLY A 30 1.77 4.67 -5.45
CA GLY A 30 0.70 5.41 -6.12
C GLY A 30 -0.25 6.11 -5.14
N GLY A 31 -1.52 6.28 -5.53
CA GLY A 31 -2.52 6.98 -4.70
C GLY A 31 -2.82 6.30 -3.36
N VAL A 32 -2.78 4.97 -3.31
CA VAL A 32 -2.97 4.18 -2.08
C VAL A 32 -1.65 4.10 -1.31
N GLY A 33 -0.57 3.66 -1.97
CA GLY A 33 0.70 3.39 -1.28
C GLY A 33 1.37 4.64 -0.72
N ALA A 34 1.31 5.78 -1.41
CA ALA A 34 1.86 7.04 -0.88
C ALA A 34 1.13 7.49 0.40
N ALA A 35 -0.20 7.35 0.44
CA ALA A 35 -0.99 7.65 1.64
C ALA A 35 -0.71 6.64 2.78
N CYS A 36 -0.48 5.37 2.43
CA CYS A 36 -0.05 4.36 3.40
C CYS A 36 1.32 4.72 4.00
N CYS A 37 2.32 5.07 3.18
CA CYS A 37 3.64 5.51 3.64
C CYS A 37 3.55 6.72 4.57
N GLU A 38 2.76 7.73 4.20
CA GLU A 38 2.51 8.93 5.01
C GLU A 38 1.99 8.56 6.41
N ALA A 39 0.96 7.72 6.47
CA ALA A 39 0.35 7.31 7.72
C ALA A 39 1.29 6.45 8.57
N LEU A 40 2.05 5.54 7.97
CA LEU A 40 3.05 4.72 8.67
C LEU A 40 4.17 5.58 9.27
N ALA A 41 4.69 6.55 8.52
CA ALA A 41 5.72 7.47 9.00
C ALA A 41 5.21 8.32 10.19
N ARG A 42 3.99 8.87 10.08
CA ARG A 42 3.33 9.62 11.16
C ARG A 42 2.93 8.73 12.34
N GLY A 43 2.81 7.42 12.12
CA GLY A 43 2.60 6.41 13.16
C GLY A 43 3.88 6.02 13.90
N GLY A 44 5.06 6.45 13.43
CA GLY A 44 6.34 6.16 14.07
C GLY A 44 7.03 4.88 13.58
N VAL A 45 6.63 4.33 12.42
CA VAL A 45 7.38 3.24 11.77
C VAL A 45 8.76 3.74 11.38
N GLY A 46 9.82 3.03 11.83
CA GLY A 46 11.19 3.53 11.73
C GLY A 46 11.95 3.05 10.49
N ARG A 47 11.54 1.97 9.82
CA ARG A 47 12.25 1.45 8.65
C ARG A 47 11.32 1.14 7.50
N PHE A 48 11.71 1.59 6.29
CA PHE A 48 10.92 1.43 5.07
C PHE A 48 11.76 0.87 3.93
N THR A 49 11.15 0.01 3.12
CA THR A 49 11.61 -0.29 1.77
C THR A 49 10.49 0.00 0.78
N LEU A 50 10.74 0.92 -0.15
CA LEU A 50 9.74 1.40 -1.11
C LEU A 50 10.03 0.84 -2.51
N PHE A 51 9.10 0.05 -3.04
CA PHE A 51 9.18 -0.53 -4.39
C PHE A 51 8.26 0.23 -5.34
N ASP A 52 8.82 1.00 -6.25
CA ASP A 52 8.09 1.67 -7.33
C ASP A 52 9.08 2.16 -8.39
N ASN A 53 8.85 1.84 -9.66
CA ASN A 53 9.71 2.25 -10.77
C ASN A 53 9.17 3.43 -11.57
N ASP A 54 7.97 3.92 -11.24
CA ASP A 54 7.35 5.00 -11.98
C ASP A 54 7.94 6.37 -11.62
N ALA A 55 7.90 7.27 -12.61
CA ALA A 55 8.07 8.70 -12.38
C ALA A 55 6.71 9.38 -12.14
N VAL A 56 6.76 10.49 -11.42
CA VAL A 56 5.60 11.36 -11.21
C VAL A 56 5.17 11.97 -12.54
N SER A 57 3.90 11.82 -12.88
CA SER A 57 3.30 12.40 -14.09
C SER A 57 2.17 13.40 -13.76
N LEU A 58 1.86 14.28 -14.71
CA LEU A 58 0.81 15.29 -14.54
C LEU A 58 -0.54 14.67 -14.18
N SER A 59 -0.88 13.52 -14.75
CA SER A 59 -2.12 12.80 -14.49
C SER A 59 -2.21 12.19 -13.09
N ASN A 60 -1.13 12.22 -12.31
CA ASN A 60 -1.11 11.73 -10.93
C ASN A 60 -1.51 12.79 -9.90
N ILE A 61 -1.42 14.08 -10.26
CA ILE A 61 -1.61 15.22 -9.34
C ILE A 61 -2.97 15.18 -8.64
N ASN A 62 -3.98 14.69 -9.31
CA ASN A 62 -5.33 14.66 -8.74
C ASN A 62 -5.51 13.73 -7.54
N ARG A 63 -4.56 12.77 -7.28
CA ARG A 63 -4.78 11.76 -6.23
C ARG A 63 -3.53 11.16 -5.57
N GLN A 64 -2.32 11.44 -6.06
CA GLN A 64 -1.09 10.88 -5.49
C GLN A 64 -0.33 11.94 -4.69
N LEU A 65 -0.07 11.67 -3.41
CA LEU A 65 0.64 12.58 -2.51
C LEU A 65 2.02 13.03 -3.02
N VAL A 66 2.70 12.13 -3.73
CA VAL A 66 4.03 12.40 -4.31
C VAL A 66 3.97 13.33 -5.53
N ALA A 67 2.77 13.54 -6.09
CA ALA A 67 2.61 14.26 -7.33
C ALA A 67 2.28 15.73 -7.11
N LEU A 68 3.27 16.56 -7.31
CA LEU A 68 3.21 18.03 -7.30
C LEU A 68 3.84 18.54 -8.59
N HIS A 69 3.56 19.80 -9.00
CA HIS A 69 4.23 20.40 -10.14
C HIS A 69 5.76 20.42 -9.98
N SER A 70 6.27 20.58 -8.74
CA SER A 70 7.70 20.58 -8.41
C SER A 70 8.35 19.19 -8.42
N THR A 71 7.54 18.11 -8.46
CA THR A 71 8.04 16.73 -8.45
C THR A 71 7.85 16.00 -9.78
N LEU A 72 7.26 16.64 -10.80
CA LEU A 72 7.09 16.05 -12.13
C LEU A 72 8.40 15.50 -12.68
N GLY A 73 8.38 14.26 -13.19
CA GLY A 73 9.53 13.55 -13.73
C GLY A 73 10.44 12.89 -12.69
N LYS A 74 10.30 13.19 -11.40
CA LYS A 74 11.08 12.51 -10.34
C LYS A 74 10.49 11.12 -10.05
N GLY A 75 11.33 10.17 -9.63
CA GLY A 75 10.88 8.83 -9.20
C GLY A 75 9.94 8.90 -8.00
N LYS A 76 8.78 8.23 -8.07
CA LYS A 76 7.77 8.27 -7.01
C LYS A 76 8.31 7.81 -5.65
N ALA A 77 9.04 6.69 -5.63
CA ALA A 77 9.63 6.16 -4.40
C ALA A 77 10.67 7.11 -3.81
N GLN A 78 11.42 7.83 -4.64
CA GLN A 78 12.41 8.83 -4.18
C GLN A 78 11.72 10.03 -3.54
N VAL A 79 10.66 10.57 -4.18
CA VAL A 79 9.87 11.67 -3.61
C VAL A 79 9.23 11.28 -2.29
N MET A 80 8.73 10.03 -2.19
CA MET A 80 8.15 9.54 -0.94
C MET A 80 9.20 9.35 0.15
N LYS A 81 10.42 8.91 -0.18
CA LYS A 81 11.54 8.85 0.76
C LYS A 81 11.83 10.21 1.37
N GLU A 82 11.97 11.24 0.53
CA GLU A 82 12.23 12.62 0.98
C GLU A 82 11.14 13.09 1.95
N ARG A 83 9.88 12.78 1.62
CA ARG A 83 8.74 13.13 2.47
C ARG A 83 8.72 12.36 3.80
N ILE A 84 9.03 11.07 3.81
CA ILE A 84 9.12 10.27 5.05
C ILE A 84 10.19 10.86 5.96
N LEU A 85 11.36 11.19 5.42
CA LEU A 85 12.47 11.75 6.19
C LEU A 85 12.19 13.16 6.71
N ASP A 86 11.32 13.93 6.04
CA ASP A 86 10.87 15.23 6.53
C ASP A 86 9.81 15.08 7.67
N ILE A 87 9.02 14.00 7.65
CA ILE A 87 8.07 13.66 8.72
C ILE A 87 8.79 13.06 9.93
N PHE A 88 9.69 12.11 9.68
CA PHE A 88 10.44 11.38 10.70
C PHE A 88 11.92 11.30 10.28
N PRO A 89 12.74 12.28 10.66
CA PRO A 89 14.16 12.34 10.30
C PRO A 89 14.99 11.14 10.75
N GLY A 90 14.55 10.45 11.83
CA GLY A 90 15.20 9.25 12.33
C GLY A 90 14.86 7.97 11.59
N ALA A 91 13.99 8.00 10.58
CA ALA A 91 13.61 6.81 9.83
C ALA A 91 14.71 6.38 8.83
N GLU A 92 14.81 5.08 8.61
CA GLU A 92 15.64 4.50 7.55
C GLU A 92 14.78 4.19 6.32
N VAL A 93 15.08 4.77 5.17
CA VAL A 93 14.29 4.57 3.96
C VAL A 93 15.15 4.08 2.80
N THR A 94 14.91 2.85 2.38
CA THR A 94 15.50 2.23 1.19
C THR A 94 14.54 2.36 0.01
N VAL A 95 15.05 2.84 -1.13
CA VAL A 95 14.30 2.91 -2.39
C VAL A 95 14.73 1.78 -3.31
N ARG A 96 13.77 1.07 -3.86
CA ARG A 96 13.92 0.04 -4.90
C ARG A 96 13.16 0.50 -6.14
N PRO A 97 13.82 1.15 -7.11
CA PRO A 97 13.16 1.67 -8.31
C PRO A 97 12.91 0.54 -9.32
N VAL A 98 12.13 -0.44 -8.91
CA VAL A 98 11.84 -1.64 -9.70
C VAL A 98 10.34 -1.91 -9.77
N PHE A 99 9.90 -2.46 -10.89
CA PHE A 99 8.57 -3.04 -11.03
C PHE A 99 8.65 -4.50 -10.59
N TYR A 100 8.05 -4.83 -9.44
CA TYR A 100 8.07 -6.19 -8.90
C TYR A 100 7.20 -7.12 -9.76
N THR A 101 7.78 -8.20 -10.25
CA THR A 101 7.13 -9.16 -11.13
C THR A 101 7.48 -10.60 -10.73
N PRO A 102 6.75 -11.62 -11.22
CA PRO A 102 7.14 -13.02 -11.01
C PRO A 102 8.56 -13.35 -11.47
N GLU A 103 9.04 -12.67 -12.52
CA GLU A 103 10.36 -12.93 -13.12
C GLU A 103 11.52 -12.44 -12.26
N ASN A 104 11.32 -11.37 -11.48
CA ASN A 104 12.37 -10.80 -10.64
C ASN A 104 12.13 -10.98 -9.13
N ALA A 105 11.06 -11.66 -8.74
CA ALA A 105 10.68 -11.83 -7.33
C ALA A 105 11.77 -12.49 -6.49
N ALA A 106 12.56 -13.39 -7.09
CA ALA A 106 13.66 -14.09 -6.42
C ALA A 106 14.82 -13.14 -5.99
N ASP A 107 14.97 -11.99 -6.67
CA ASP A 107 16.00 -11.00 -6.37
C ASP A 107 15.66 -10.15 -5.13
N PHE A 108 14.44 -10.27 -4.64
CA PHE A 108 13.91 -9.48 -3.53
C PHE A 108 13.35 -10.38 -2.42
N PRO A 109 14.22 -11.00 -1.59
CA PRO A 109 13.80 -11.82 -0.46
C PRO A 109 12.98 -10.98 0.52
N LEU A 110 11.91 -11.56 1.07
CA LEU A 110 10.95 -10.85 1.91
C LEU A 110 11.20 -11.03 3.42
N ASN A 111 12.10 -11.92 3.81
CA ASN A 111 12.29 -12.35 5.20
C ASN A 111 12.74 -11.25 6.17
N ASP A 112 13.31 -10.15 5.65
CA ASP A 112 13.80 -9.02 6.46
C ASP A 112 12.71 -8.00 6.83
N TYR A 113 11.47 -8.23 6.40
CA TYR A 113 10.37 -7.31 6.67
C TYR A 113 9.47 -7.83 7.79
N ASP A 114 9.10 -6.94 8.70
CA ASP A 114 8.12 -7.23 9.75
C ASP A 114 6.68 -7.20 9.22
N TYR A 115 6.46 -6.44 8.13
CA TYR A 115 5.16 -6.34 7.47
C TYR A 115 5.28 -5.89 6.01
N ILE A 116 4.36 -6.33 5.17
CA ILE A 116 4.29 -5.93 3.76
C ILE A 116 2.96 -5.23 3.48
N ALA A 117 3.04 -4.03 2.91
CA ALA A 117 1.91 -3.28 2.35
C ALA A 117 1.87 -3.49 0.82
N ASP A 118 0.92 -4.27 0.34
CA ASP A 118 0.73 -4.52 -1.09
C ASP A 118 -0.24 -3.51 -1.69
N CYS A 119 0.30 -2.51 -2.39
CA CYS A 119 -0.43 -1.48 -3.13
C CYS A 119 -0.27 -1.62 -4.66
N ILE A 120 0.16 -2.79 -5.13
CA ILE A 120 0.31 -3.09 -6.56
C ILE A 120 -1.07 -3.16 -7.23
N ASP A 121 -1.19 -2.64 -8.46
CA ASP A 121 -2.40 -2.71 -9.27
C ASP A 121 -2.42 -3.86 -10.28
N THR A 122 -1.24 -4.40 -10.63
CA THR A 122 -1.08 -5.52 -11.58
C THR A 122 -1.35 -6.85 -10.90
N VAL A 123 -2.34 -7.59 -11.41
CA VAL A 123 -2.83 -8.84 -10.79
C VAL A 123 -1.75 -9.91 -10.67
N SER A 124 -0.93 -10.13 -11.70
CA SER A 124 0.15 -11.14 -11.68
C SER A 124 1.19 -10.85 -10.60
N SER A 125 1.65 -9.62 -10.51
CA SER A 125 2.62 -9.16 -9.51
C SER A 125 2.05 -9.23 -8.10
N LYS A 126 0.80 -8.80 -7.92
CA LYS A 126 0.09 -8.89 -6.63
C LYS A 126 -0.04 -10.33 -6.15
N LEU A 127 -0.45 -11.27 -7.02
CA LEU A 127 -0.54 -12.69 -6.69
C LEU A 127 0.83 -13.28 -6.32
N CYS A 128 1.87 -12.95 -7.09
CA CYS A 128 3.23 -13.38 -6.82
C CYS A 128 3.71 -12.88 -5.45
N LEU A 129 3.50 -11.59 -5.14
CA LEU A 129 3.90 -10.99 -3.86
C LEU A 129 3.18 -11.65 -2.68
N ILE A 130 1.86 -11.84 -2.78
CA ILE A 130 1.06 -12.51 -1.74
C ILE A 130 1.58 -13.93 -1.50
N GLU A 131 1.78 -14.71 -2.57
CA GLU A 131 2.27 -16.09 -2.49
C GLU A 131 3.68 -16.15 -1.88
N SER A 132 4.57 -15.25 -2.29
CA SER A 132 5.93 -15.17 -1.74
C SER A 132 5.95 -14.79 -0.27
N ALA A 133 5.12 -13.83 0.15
CA ALA A 133 4.99 -13.44 1.55
C ALA A 133 4.44 -14.58 2.42
N HIS A 134 3.39 -15.27 1.97
CA HIS A 134 2.85 -16.43 2.66
C HIS A 134 3.90 -17.56 2.80
N ARG A 135 4.69 -17.81 1.76
CA ARG A 135 5.77 -18.81 1.79
C ARG A 135 6.88 -18.41 2.75
N ALA A 136 7.21 -17.12 2.82
CA ALA A 136 8.22 -16.60 3.74
C ALA A 136 7.71 -16.43 5.18
N GLY A 137 6.41 -16.62 5.44
CA GLY A 137 5.80 -16.39 6.76
C GLY A 137 5.75 -14.92 7.18
N VAL A 138 5.89 -13.99 6.23
CA VAL A 138 5.87 -12.55 6.49
C VAL A 138 4.44 -12.01 6.40
N PRO A 139 3.97 -11.28 7.42
CA PRO A 139 2.66 -10.65 7.40
C PRO A 139 2.50 -9.69 6.23
N ILE A 140 1.38 -9.80 5.52
CA ILE A 140 1.07 -8.97 4.35
C ILE A 140 -0.41 -8.59 4.35
N ILE A 141 -0.73 -7.35 3.96
CA ILE A 141 -2.08 -6.90 3.69
C ILE A 141 -2.13 -6.23 2.32
N SER A 142 -3.18 -6.50 1.54
CA SER A 142 -3.31 -5.99 0.18
C SER A 142 -4.43 -4.96 0.04
N ALA A 143 -4.13 -3.82 -0.57
CA ALA A 143 -5.15 -2.90 -1.05
C ALA A 143 -5.74 -3.43 -2.36
N LEU A 144 -7.08 -3.42 -2.44
CA LEU A 144 -7.79 -3.79 -3.66
C LEU A 144 -8.20 -2.56 -4.47
N GLY A 145 -9.01 -2.75 -5.52
CA GLY A 145 -9.35 -1.70 -6.47
C GLY A 145 -9.99 -0.46 -5.84
N ALA A 146 -9.30 0.68 -5.93
CA ALA A 146 -9.77 1.99 -5.50
C ALA A 146 -10.26 2.88 -6.67
N GLY A 147 -10.20 2.40 -7.91
CA GLY A 147 -10.69 3.12 -9.07
C GLY A 147 -12.20 2.99 -9.27
N ASN A 148 -12.78 3.95 -9.99
CA ASN A 148 -14.21 4.03 -10.32
C ASN A 148 -15.13 4.05 -9.09
N LYS A 149 -14.72 4.80 -8.06
CA LYS A 149 -15.43 4.93 -6.79
C LYS A 149 -15.51 6.38 -6.34
N MET A 150 -16.55 6.70 -5.58
CA MET A 150 -16.81 8.03 -5.05
C MET A 150 -17.01 8.06 -3.53
N ASP A 151 -17.36 6.93 -2.93
CA ASP A 151 -17.64 6.85 -1.50
C ASP A 151 -16.48 6.18 -0.74
N PRO A 152 -15.57 6.96 -0.14
CA PRO A 152 -14.44 6.42 0.62
C PRO A 152 -14.87 5.76 1.93
N THR A 153 -16.08 6.05 2.45
CA THR A 153 -16.59 5.47 3.70
C THR A 153 -16.94 3.98 3.57
N ARG A 154 -17.00 3.48 2.33
CA ARG A 154 -17.28 2.07 2.02
C ARG A 154 -16.04 1.19 1.97
N PHE A 155 -14.84 1.76 2.22
CA PHE A 155 -13.65 0.94 2.42
C PHE A 155 -13.64 0.29 3.79
N GLN A 156 -13.22 -0.96 3.82
CA GLN A 156 -13.07 -1.74 5.06
C GLN A 156 -11.92 -2.73 4.94
N ALA A 157 -11.33 -3.07 6.08
CA ALA A 157 -10.41 -4.19 6.21
C ALA A 157 -11.20 -5.49 6.45
N ALA A 158 -10.86 -6.54 5.73
CA ALA A 158 -11.49 -7.85 5.89
C ALA A 158 -10.59 -8.97 5.39
N ASP A 159 -10.95 -10.21 5.68
CA ASP A 159 -10.39 -11.38 5.00
C ASP A 159 -10.90 -11.46 3.56
N ILE A 160 -10.04 -11.88 2.62
CA ILE A 160 -10.38 -12.03 1.19
C ILE A 160 -11.61 -12.92 0.97
N SER A 161 -11.83 -13.92 1.82
CA SER A 161 -12.99 -14.82 1.75
C SER A 161 -14.32 -14.12 2.01
N LYS A 162 -14.29 -13.00 2.76
CA LYS A 162 -15.47 -12.20 3.14
C LYS A 162 -15.73 -11.02 2.20
N THR A 163 -14.91 -10.84 1.15
CA THR A 163 -15.07 -9.73 0.21
C THR A 163 -16.26 -9.94 -0.73
N SER A 164 -16.91 -8.85 -1.11
CA SER A 164 -18.03 -8.81 -2.05
C SER A 164 -17.82 -7.68 -3.07
N VAL A 165 -18.63 -7.66 -4.13
CA VAL A 165 -18.78 -6.57 -5.11
C VAL A 165 -17.53 -6.23 -5.92
N CYS A 166 -16.33 -6.19 -5.31
CA CYS A 166 -15.09 -5.77 -5.96
C CYS A 166 -14.61 -6.81 -7.02
N PRO A 167 -14.50 -6.43 -8.32
CA PRO A 167 -14.05 -7.36 -9.37
C PRO A 167 -12.64 -7.91 -9.12
N LEU A 168 -11.70 -7.07 -8.65
CA LEU A 168 -10.34 -7.48 -8.32
C LEU A 168 -10.33 -8.50 -7.18
N ALA A 169 -11.14 -8.28 -6.14
CA ALA A 169 -11.29 -9.23 -5.04
C ALA A 169 -11.77 -10.61 -5.54
N ARG A 170 -12.71 -10.63 -6.48
CA ARG A 170 -13.23 -11.88 -7.06
C ARG A 170 -12.12 -12.65 -7.79
N VAL A 171 -11.31 -11.96 -8.57
CA VAL A 171 -10.18 -12.57 -9.30
C VAL A 171 -9.15 -13.10 -8.31
N LEU A 172 -8.70 -12.27 -7.36
CA LEU A 172 -7.70 -12.68 -6.36
C LEU A 172 -8.18 -13.85 -5.52
N ARG A 173 -9.39 -13.81 -4.99
CA ARG A 173 -9.97 -14.90 -4.19
C ARG A 173 -9.95 -16.23 -4.95
N THR A 174 -10.32 -16.21 -6.23
CA THR A 174 -10.29 -17.41 -7.06
C THR A 174 -8.88 -17.93 -7.29
N GLN A 175 -7.93 -17.03 -7.57
CA GLN A 175 -6.54 -17.39 -7.86
C GLN A 175 -5.77 -17.83 -6.62
N LEU A 176 -6.00 -17.18 -5.47
CA LEU A 176 -5.39 -17.54 -4.19
C LEU A 176 -5.88 -18.90 -3.69
N ARG A 177 -7.19 -19.19 -3.84
CA ARG A 177 -7.75 -20.51 -3.51
C ARG A 177 -7.08 -21.63 -4.29
N LYS A 178 -6.80 -21.43 -5.58
CA LYS A 178 -6.06 -22.41 -6.43
C LYS A 178 -4.63 -22.67 -5.93
N ARG A 179 -4.06 -21.73 -5.17
CA ARG A 179 -2.71 -21.78 -4.58
C ARG A 179 -2.71 -22.23 -3.10
N GLY A 180 -3.87 -22.67 -2.60
CA GLY A 180 -4.02 -23.10 -1.20
C GLY A 180 -4.10 -21.95 -0.19
N ILE A 181 -4.15 -20.69 -0.63
CA ILE A 181 -4.30 -19.52 0.24
C ILE A 181 -5.79 -19.18 0.35
N LEU A 182 -6.40 -19.61 1.44
CA LEU A 182 -7.84 -19.41 1.69
C LEU A 182 -8.14 -18.10 2.42
N HIS A 183 -7.18 -17.63 3.21
CA HIS A 183 -7.27 -16.45 4.06
C HIS A 183 -6.16 -15.46 3.71
N HIS A 184 -6.54 -14.20 3.51
CA HIS A 184 -5.59 -13.12 3.23
C HIS A 184 -6.24 -11.78 3.59
N PRO A 185 -5.58 -10.95 4.43
CA PRO A 185 -6.12 -9.65 4.82
C PRO A 185 -6.08 -8.66 3.65
N VAL A 186 -7.18 -7.96 3.46
CA VAL A 186 -7.31 -6.97 2.38
C VAL A 186 -8.04 -5.72 2.86
N VAL A 187 -7.75 -4.60 2.20
CA VAL A 187 -8.58 -3.39 2.25
C VAL A 187 -9.34 -3.29 0.93
N PHE A 188 -10.66 -3.29 0.99
CA PHE A 188 -11.52 -3.26 -0.19
C PHE A 188 -12.74 -2.36 0.05
N SER A 189 -13.40 -1.94 -1.02
CA SER A 189 -14.64 -1.18 -0.95
C SER A 189 -15.84 -2.05 -1.31
N THR A 190 -16.94 -1.88 -0.58
CA THR A 190 -18.24 -2.47 -0.88
C THR A 190 -19.05 -1.64 -1.89
N GLU A 191 -18.50 -0.52 -2.38
CA GLU A 191 -19.10 0.26 -3.45
C GLU A 191 -18.93 -0.45 -4.80
N PRO A 192 -20.01 -0.65 -5.59
CA PRO A 192 -19.87 -1.11 -6.96
C PRO A 192 -19.05 -0.12 -7.79
N PRO A 193 -18.22 -0.60 -8.75
CA PRO A 193 -17.56 0.31 -9.68
C PRO A 193 -18.57 1.15 -10.46
N LEU A 194 -18.38 2.46 -10.47
CA LEU A 194 -19.22 3.36 -11.25
C LEU A 194 -18.91 3.25 -12.74
N PRO A 195 -19.92 3.39 -13.61
CA PRO A 195 -19.70 3.51 -15.04
C PRO A 195 -18.90 4.79 -15.33
N THR A 196 -17.85 4.68 -16.11
CA THR A 196 -17.01 5.80 -16.51
C THR A 196 -16.98 5.94 -18.03
N ARG A 197 -16.64 7.14 -18.53
CA ARG A 197 -16.25 7.29 -19.93
C ARG A 197 -15.05 6.40 -20.18
N GLN A 198 -15.14 5.52 -21.17
CA GLN A 198 -14.04 4.63 -21.49
C GLN A 198 -12.91 5.44 -22.15
N VAL A 199 -11.77 5.50 -21.50
CA VAL A 199 -10.53 5.99 -22.08
C VAL A 199 -9.60 4.79 -22.20
N ILE A 200 -9.26 4.45 -23.44
CA ILE A 200 -8.30 3.37 -23.73
C ILE A 200 -6.94 4.03 -23.93
N THR A 201 -5.93 3.58 -23.19
CA THR A 201 -4.56 4.03 -23.39
C THR A 201 -4.01 3.48 -24.71
N GLU A 202 -2.91 4.07 -25.21
CA GLU A 202 -2.17 3.55 -26.38
C GLU A 202 -1.77 2.08 -26.24
N LYS A 203 -1.65 1.57 -24.98
CA LYS A 203 -1.38 0.16 -24.67
C LYS A 203 -2.64 -0.70 -24.53
N GLY A 204 -3.81 -0.22 -24.96
CA GLY A 204 -5.08 -0.95 -24.93
C GLY A 204 -5.67 -1.19 -23.52
N ARG A 205 -5.19 -0.50 -22.49
CA ARG A 205 -5.71 -0.61 -21.13
C ARG A 205 -6.80 0.42 -20.86
N HIS A 206 -7.88 -0.01 -20.21
CA HIS A 206 -8.86 0.93 -19.67
C HIS A 206 -8.29 1.69 -18.49
N LEU A 207 -8.33 3.03 -18.54
CA LEU A 207 -7.97 3.87 -17.41
C LEU A 207 -9.17 3.99 -16.46
N PRO A 208 -9.03 3.55 -15.20
CA PRO A 208 -10.08 3.79 -14.21
C PRO A 208 -10.15 5.26 -13.84
N GLY A 209 -11.36 5.78 -13.64
CA GLY A 209 -11.57 7.07 -13.00
C GLY A 209 -11.09 7.03 -11.55
N SER A 210 -10.61 8.17 -11.03
CA SER A 210 -10.17 8.27 -9.64
C SER A 210 -10.34 9.69 -9.11
N LEU A 211 -10.69 9.81 -7.84
CA LEU A 211 -10.84 11.07 -7.10
C LEU A 211 -9.75 11.23 -6.06
N SER A 212 -9.49 12.47 -5.66
CA SER A 212 -8.39 12.84 -4.76
C SER A 212 -8.44 12.16 -3.39
N PHE A 213 -9.62 11.88 -2.87
CA PHE A 213 -9.87 11.39 -1.52
C PHE A 213 -10.13 9.88 -1.43
N VAL A 214 -10.37 9.19 -2.54
CA VAL A 214 -10.75 7.76 -2.52
C VAL A 214 -9.54 6.85 -2.32
N PRO A 215 -8.50 6.86 -3.17
CA PRO A 215 -7.32 6.02 -2.95
C PRO A 215 -6.56 6.34 -1.65
N PRO A 216 -6.42 7.63 -1.22
CA PRO A 216 -5.75 7.92 0.03
C PRO A 216 -6.43 7.31 1.26
N VAL A 217 -7.76 7.31 1.33
CA VAL A 217 -8.48 6.69 2.45
C VAL A 217 -8.20 5.19 2.52
N ALA A 218 -8.18 4.48 1.39
CA ALA A 218 -7.77 3.07 1.37
C ALA A 218 -6.35 2.88 1.92
N GLY A 219 -5.41 3.77 1.57
CA GLY A 219 -4.03 3.76 2.08
C GLY A 219 -3.96 4.04 3.59
N MET A 220 -4.75 4.96 4.11
CA MET A 220 -4.83 5.25 5.54
C MET A 220 -5.38 4.06 6.33
N ILE A 221 -6.43 3.39 5.84
CA ILE A 221 -6.95 2.16 6.46
C ILE A 221 -5.89 1.06 6.45
N LEU A 222 -5.21 0.86 5.33
CA LEU A 222 -4.15 -0.12 5.19
C LEU A 222 -3.04 0.09 6.24
N ALA A 223 -2.56 1.34 6.36
CA ALA A 223 -1.57 1.71 7.36
C ALA A 223 -2.07 1.49 8.79
N GLY A 224 -3.33 1.82 9.07
CA GLY A 224 -3.96 1.61 10.36
C GLY A 224 -3.96 0.13 10.79
N GLU A 225 -4.23 -0.81 9.86
CA GLU A 225 -4.15 -2.25 10.13
C GLU A 225 -2.71 -2.68 10.41
N ILE A 226 -1.72 -2.18 9.65
CA ILE A 226 -0.30 -2.48 9.85
C ILE A 226 0.18 -1.95 11.21
N ILE A 227 -0.12 -0.69 11.54
CA ILE A 227 0.26 -0.08 12.83
C ILE A 227 -0.34 -0.88 13.99
N LYS A 228 -1.62 -1.23 13.93
CA LYS A 228 -2.26 -2.06 14.98
C LYS A 228 -1.58 -3.41 15.14
N ALA A 229 -1.25 -4.07 14.02
CA ALA A 229 -0.60 -5.38 14.06
C ALA A 229 0.83 -5.31 14.63
N LEU A 230 1.59 -4.25 14.35
CA LEU A 230 2.95 -4.05 14.84
C LEU A 230 3.01 -3.50 16.28
N ALA A 231 1.98 -2.74 16.69
CA ALA A 231 1.90 -2.15 18.02
C ALA A 231 1.51 -3.15 19.12
N ILE A 232 0.83 -4.25 18.77
CA ILE A 232 0.38 -5.28 19.73
C ILE A 232 1.49 -6.33 19.93
N GLU A 233 1.80 -6.67 21.16
CA GLU A 233 2.62 -7.84 21.47
C GLU A 233 1.90 -9.12 21.02
N LYS A 234 2.62 -9.99 20.30
CA LYS A 234 2.15 -11.33 19.94
C LYS A 234 2.50 -12.34 21.03
#